data_f0ee3d88a03d0e3c8d943990d562dfcb
#
_entry.id   f0ee3d88a03d0e3c8d943990d562dfcb
#
_cell.length_a   1.000
_cell.length_b   1.000
_cell.length_c   1.000
_cell.angle_alpha   90.00
_cell.angle_beta   90.00
_cell.angle_gamma   90.00
#
_symmetry.space_group_name_H-M   'P 1'
#
loop_
_entity.id
_entity.type
_entity.pdbx_description
1 polymer ?
#
loop_
_entity_poly.entity_id
_entity_poly.type
_entity_poly.pdbx_seq_one_letter_code
_entity_poly.pdbx_strand_id
1 'polypeptide(L)'
;MNQNQNRGIDALHGGLAVYDRSTDRFVFRYCSDTLVKLTCGDRSEFEALTRGNALQIVCECDREQVEQVLRAAREKHTELSTYFWLKSRRGRLIWCQLAGWPSGEDFLVLFSGLSPEIQLFQNIAGETADDIYVIASESYDLLYANGLKRKGETEKTFPSGKCYAVLHGKTSPCEFCSLHSGESTQSEDITIYELDGRTYATRSRETDWNGTPAYIKYVRDITEELEARKAKARLEQYF
;
A
#
# COMPACT_ATOMS: atom_id res chain seq x y z
N MET A 1 -8.77 -1.81 32.01
CA MET A 1 -8.61 -3.03 31.20
C MET A 1 -7.63 -3.95 31.89
N ASN A 2 -7.94 -5.25 32.04
CA ASN A 2 -7.12 -6.21 32.77
C ASN A 2 -5.91 -6.65 31.92
N GLN A 3 -4.75 -6.93 32.54
CA GLN A 3 -3.52 -7.40 31.86
C GLN A 3 -3.73 -8.63 30.92
N ASN A 4 -4.74 -9.47 31.19
CA ASN A 4 -5.08 -10.61 30.34
C ASN A 4 -5.79 -10.23 29.02
N GLN A 5 -6.47 -9.09 28.95
CA GLN A 5 -7.09 -8.61 27.72
C GLN A 5 -6.04 -7.99 26.78
N ASN A 6 -4.98 -7.41 27.32
CA ASN A 6 -3.91 -6.81 26.52
C ASN A 6 -3.10 -7.85 25.73
N ARG A 7 -2.89 -9.05 26.30
CA ARG A 7 -2.13 -10.13 25.60
C ARG A 7 -2.78 -10.58 24.30
N GLY A 8 -4.12 -10.54 24.20
CA GLY A 8 -4.84 -10.88 22.98
C GLY A 8 -4.64 -9.85 21.87
N ILE A 9 -4.63 -8.56 22.22
CA ILE A 9 -4.44 -7.47 21.24
C ILE A 9 -2.99 -7.39 20.78
N ASP A 10 -2.03 -7.67 21.65
CA ASP A 10 -0.60 -7.74 21.29
C ASP A 10 -0.33 -8.82 20.24
N ALA A 11 -1.01 -9.97 20.36
CA ALA A 11 -0.90 -11.05 19.37
C ALA A 11 -1.54 -10.67 18.00
N LEU A 12 -2.49 -9.73 18.00
CA LEU A 12 -3.21 -9.30 16.79
C LEU A 12 -2.54 -8.13 16.04
N HIS A 13 -1.36 -7.68 16.47
CA HIS A 13 -0.65 -6.54 15.85
C HIS A 13 -1.53 -5.29 15.68
N GLY A 14 -2.41 -5.05 16.66
CA GLY A 14 -3.45 -4.05 16.57
C GLY A 14 -3.40 -2.99 17.66
N GLY A 15 -4.44 -2.21 17.71
CA GLY A 15 -4.64 -1.16 18.68
C GLY A 15 -6.11 -0.88 18.91
N LEU A 16 -6.42 -0.14 19.98
CA LEU A 16 -7.73 0.42 20.24
C LEU A 16 -7.65 1.92 20.07
N ALA A 17 -8.28 2.44 19.03
CA ALA A 17 -8.37 3.87 18.76
C ALA A 17 -9.72 4.41 19.19
N VAL A 18 -9.71 5.60 19.75
CA VAL A 18 -10.88 6.36 20.19
C VAL A 18 -10.92 7.66 19.42
N TYR A 19 -12.10 8.08 19.03
CA TYR A 19 -12.30 9.43 18.51
C TYR A 19 -12.59 10.40 19.68
N ASP A 20 -11.67 11.31 19.87
CA ASP A 20 -11.86 12.39 20.84
C ASP A 20 -12.69 13.51 20.22
N ARG A 21 -13.95 13.61 20.68
CA ARG A 21 -14.89 14.64 20.21
C ARG A 21 -14.46 16.06 20.57
N SER A 22 -13.68 16.23 21.64
CA SER A 22 -13.26 17.54 22.11
C SER A 22 -12.19 18.16 21.21
N THR A 23 -11.33 17.33 20.64
CA THR A 23 -10.22 17.74 19.76
C THR A 23 -10.46 17.38 18.29
N ASP A 24 -11.57 16.71 17.98
CA ASP A 24 -11.89 16.19 16.64
C ASP A 24 -10.78 15.30 16.07
N ARG A 25 -10.16 14.47 16.91
CA ARG A 25 -9.01 13.64 16.58
C ARG A 25 -9.19 12.20 16.99
N PHE A 26 -8.51 11.30 16.31
CA PHE A 26 -8.36 9.92 16.73
C PHE A 26 -7.15 9.80 17.66
N VAL A 27 -7.33 9.18 18.82
CA VAL A 27 -6.28 8.92 19.79
C VAL A 27 -6.23 7.43 20.12
N PHE A 28 -5.03 6.88 20.33
CA PHE A 28 -4.91 5.52 20.83
C PHE A 28 -5.17 5.48 22.33
N ARG A 29 -6.15 4.66 22.74
CA ARG A 29 -6.33 4.26 24.12
C ARG A 29 -5.40 3.11 24.49
N TYR A 30 -5.10 2.28 23.50
CA TYR A 30 -4.17 1.15 23.61
C TYR A 30 -3.54 0.87 22.23
N CYS A 31 -2.29 0.41 22.21
CA CYS A 31 -1.65 -0.13 21.04
C CYS A 31 -0.70 -1.27 21.42
N SER A 32 -0.52 -2.21 20.50
CA SER A 32 0.35 -3.37 20.69
C SER A 32 1.83 -2.98 20.69
N ASP A 33 2.65 -3.77 21.40
CA ASP A 33 4.11 -3.58 21.42
C ASP A 33 4.73 -3.75 20.03
N THR A 34 4.14 -4.56 19.16
CA THR A 34 4.59 -4.72 17.77
C THR A 34 4.44 -3.41 17.00
N LEU A 35 3.30 -2.75 17.09
CA LEU A 35 3.07 -1.46 16.42
C LEU A 35 4.06 -0.39 16.95
N VAL A 36 4.28 -0.33 18.25
CA VAL A 36 5.24 0.58 18.90
C VAL A 36 6.66 0.33 18.37
N LYS A 37 7.12 -0.93 18.38
CA LYS A 37 8.46 -1.31 17.92
C LYS A 37 8.71 -0.98 16.47
N LEU A 38 7.68 -1.10 15.63
CA LEU A 38 7.78 -0.81 14.19
C LEU A 38 7.82 0.68 13.88
N THR A 39 7.02 1.47 14.59
CA THR A 39 6.88 2.91 14.31
C THR A 39 7.94 3.76 15.00
N CYS A 40 8.12 3.63 16.30
CA CYS A 40 9.05 4.44 17.09
C CYS A 40 10.16 3.59 17.76
N GLY A 41 9.84 2.34 18.11
CA GLY A 41 10.74 1.42 18.83
C GLY A 41 10.69 1.56 20.34
N ASP A 42 10.25 2.68 20.86
CA ASP A 42 10.06 2.98 22.27
C ASP A 42 8.63 3.48 22.52
N ARG A 43 8.03 3.06 23.65
CA ARG A 43 6.66 3.40 24.00
C ARG A 43 6.47 4.87 24.34
N SER A 44 7.41 5.47 25.05
CA SER A 44 7.32 6.88 25.41
C SER A 44 7.42 7.80 24.18
N GLU A 45 8.27 7.43 23.23
CA GLU A 45 8.39 8.11 21.95
C GLU A 45 7.11 7.94 21.11
N PHE A 46 6.53 6.73 21.08
CA PHE A 46 5.25 6.47 20.41
C PHE A 46 4.11 7.29 21.01
N GLU A 47 4.00 7.32 22.34
CA GLU A 47 2.98 8.11 23.04
C GLU A 47 3.17 9.61 22.81
N ALA A 48 4.39 10.09 22.79
CA ALA A 48 4.67 11.49 22.45
C ALA A 48 4.25 11.83 21.02
N LEU A 49 4.54 10.94 20.05
CA LEU A 49 4.15 11.10 18.65
C LEU A 49 2.64 11.10 18.48
N THR A 50 1.94 10.16 19.14
CA THR A 50 0.50 9.91 18.91
C THR A 50 -0.44 10.59 19.89
N ARG A 51 0.07 11.26 20.92
CA ARG A 51 -0.72 11.90 22.01
C ARG A 51 -1.84 12.81 21.52
N GLY A 52 -1.58 13.55 20.46
CA GLY A 52 -2.57 14.47 19.90
C GLY A 52 -3.36 13.91 18.73
N ASN A 53 -2.87 12.87 18.06
CA ASN A 53 -3.53 12.26 16.90
C ASN A 53 -2.85 10.94 16.53
N ALA A 54 -3.59 9.84 16.58
CA ALA A 54 -3.14 8.50 16.19
C ALA A 54 -2.66 8.43 14.72
N LEU A 55 -3.19 9.31 13.86
CA LEU A 55 -2.83 9.35 12.45
C LEU A 55 -1.40 9.84 12.17
N GLN A 56 -0.65 10.26 13.19
CA GLN A 56 0.75 10.63 13.03
C GLN A 56 1.66 9.48 12.59
N ILE A 57 1.24 8.22 12.81
CA ILE A 57 1.95 7.04 12.31
C ILE A 57 1.70 6.78 10.82
N VAL A 58 0.68 7.40 10.24
CA VAL A 58 0.35 7.30 8.81
C VAL A 58 1.23 8.27 8.02
N CYS A 59 1.67 7.86 6.82
CA CYS A 59 2.37 8.76 5.90
C CYS A 59 1.51 10.01 5.62
N GLU A 60 2.15 11.17 5.45
CA GLU A 60 1.43 12.43 5.17
C GLU A 60 0.50 12.30 3.96
N CYS A 61 0.95 11.61 2.93
CA CYS A 61 0.21 11.42 1.68
C CYS A 61 -1.13 10.68 1.85
N ASP A 62 -1.21 9.77 2.82
CA ASP A 62 -2.40 8.93 3.03
C ASP A 62 -3.26 9.44 4.20
N ARG A 63 -2.75 10.40 4.98
CA ARG A 63 -3.35 10.80 6.24
C ARG A 63 -4.78 11.31 6.09
N GLU A 64 -5.00 12.18 5.12
CA GLU A 64 -6.33 12.75 4.87
C GLU A 64 -7.35 11.68 4.48
N GLN A 65 -6.95 10.75 3.60
CA GLN A 65 -7.82 9.67 3.17
C GLN A 65 -8.14 8.70 4.31
N VAL A 66 -7.14 8.27 5.09
CA VAL A 66 -7.36 7.40 6.25
C VAL A 66 -8.28 8.08 7.26
N GLU A 67 -8.12 9.38 7.49
CA GLU A 67 -8.98 10.15 8.36
C GLU A 67 -10.42 10.20 7.85
N GLN A 68 -10.64 10.45 6.56
CA GLN A 68 -11.98 10.47 5.95
C GLN A 68 -12.68 9.11 6.09
N VAL A 69 -11.96 8.01 5.85
CA VAL A 69 -12.50 6.65 5.98
C VAL A 69 -12.88 6.35 7.44
N LEU A 70 -12.02 6.71 8.40
CA LEU A 70 -12.29 6.54 9.83
C LEU A 70 -13.50 7.36 10.29
N ARG A 71 -13.63 8.62 9.84
CA ARG A 71 -14.78 9.48 10.16
C ARG A 71 -16.07 8.93 9.58
N ALA A 72 -16.07 8.55 8.30
CA ALA A 72 -17.23 7.99 7.63
C ALA A 72 -17.70 6.69 8.29
N ALA A 73 -16.78 5.79 8.64
CA ALA A 73 -17.10 4.54 9.31
C ALA A 73 -17.69 4.78 10.72
N ARG A 74 -17.16 5.76 11.43
CA ARG A 74 -17.69 6.14 12.75
C ARG A 74 -19.09 6.73 12.66
N GLU A 75 -19.31 7.68 11.76
CA GLU A 75 -20.63 8.32 11.58
C GLU A 75 -21.72 7.32 11.20
N LYS A 76 -21.35 6.35 10.35
CA LYS A 76 -22.26 5.29 9.88
C LYS A 76 -22.33 4.08 10.80
N HIS A 77 -21.50 4.01 11.86
CA HIS A 77 -21.34 2.82 12.70
C HIS A 77 -21.07 1.54 11.91
N THR A 78 -20.20 1.63 10.90
CA THR A 78 -19.84 0.53 10.01
C THR A 78 -18.40 0.09 10.20
N GLU A 79 -18.11 -1.13 9.79
CA GLU A 79 -16.74 -1.61 9.62
C GLU A 79 -16.03 -0.80 8.54
N LEU A 80 -14.70 -0.75 8.64
CA LEU A 80 -13.85 -0.15 7.62
C LEU A 80 -12.71 -1.08 7.24
N SER A 81 -12.26 -0.92 6.01
CA SER A 81 -10.98 -1.48 5.54
C SER A 81 -10.37 -0.46 4.60
N THR A 82 -9.10 -0.14 4.82
CA THR A 82 -8.33 0.74 3.94
C THR A 82 -6.86 0.36 3.95
N TYR A 83 -6.13 0.82 2.94
CA TYR A 83 -4.69 0.59 2.82
C TYR A 83 -3.96 1.91 2.92
N PHE A 84 -2.74 1.88 3.51
CA PHE A 84 -1.92 3.07 3.68
C PHE A 84 -0.47 2.72 3.96
N TRP A 85 0.41 3.72 3.87
CA TRP A 85 1.80 3.62 4.26
C TRP A 85 1.99 4.01 5.73
N LEU A 86 2.44 3.05 6.53
CA LEU A 86 2.86 3.25 7.91
C LEU A 86 4.29 3.77 7.94
N LYS A 87 4.55 4.81 8.70
CA LYS A 87 5.91 5.30 8.96
C LYS A 87 6.63 4.38 9.93
N SER A 88 7.77 3.84 9.52
CA SER A 88 8.63 3.06 10.40
C SER A 88 9.72 3.90 11.05
N ARG A 89 10.25 3.43 12.18
CA ARG A 89 11.35 4.05 12.91
C ARG A 89 12.59 4.39 12.07
N ARG A 90 12.83 3.63 11.00
CA ARG A 90 14.00 3.81 10.12
C ARG A 90 13.72 4.70 8.91
N GLY A 91 12.62 5.45 8.93
CA GLY A 91 12.18 6.24 7.78
C GLY A 91 11.68 5.42 6.58
N ARG A 92 11.55 4.09 6.74
CA ARG A 92 10.94 3.24 5.73
C ARG A 92 9.43 3.28 5.84
N LEU A 93 8.77 3.21 4.70
CA LEU A 93 7.34 3.06 4.64
C LEU A 93 6.97 1.57 4.57
N ILE A 94 5.99 1.16 5.37
CA ILE A 94 5.46 -0.20 5.41
C ILE A 94 4.04 -0.14 4.89
N TRP A 95 3.77 -0.85 3.80
CA TRP A 95 2.42 -0.97 3.27
C TRP A 95 1.59 -1.88 4.17
N CYS A 96 0.48 -1.37 4.68
CA CYS A 96 -0.38 -2.14 5.55
C CYS A 96 -1.86 -1.86 5.28
N GLN A 97 -2.67 -2.84 5.63
CA GLN A 97 -4.12 -2.72 5.69
C GLN A 97 -4.52 -2.34 7.11
N LEU A 98 -5.43 -1.39 7.23
CA LEU A 98 -6.17 -1.08 8.44
C LEU A 98 -7.58 -1.64 8.30
N ALA A 99 -7.94 -2.58 9.17
CA ALA A 99 -9.30 -3.00 9.37
C ALA A 99 -9.81 -2.44 10.70
N GLY A 100 -11.06 -2.01 10.76
CA GLY A 100 -11.61 -1.43 11.97
C GLY A 100 -13.09 -1.76 12.19
N TRP A 101 -13.46 -1.93 13.46
CA TRP A 101 -14.82 -2.23 13.89
C TRP A 101 -15.25 -1.24 14.97
N PRO A 102 -16.48 -0.73 14.90
CA PRO A 102 -17.02 0.11 15.96
C PRO A 102 -17.24 -0.72 17.23
N SER A 103 -16.86 -0.16 18.38
CA SER A 103 -17.06 -0.77 19.70
C SER A 103 -17.52 0.31 20.68
N GLY A 104 -18.81 0.61 20.70
CA GLY A 104 -19.35 1.75 21.43
C GLY A 104 -18.89 3.08 20.83
N GLU A 105 -18.19 3.90 21.61
CA GLU A 105 -17.56 5.14 21.12
C GLU A 105 -16.15 4.92 20.59
N ASP A 106 -15.61 3.71 20.72
CA ASP A 106 -14.27 3.32 20.32
C ASP A 106 -14.27 2.62 18.96
N PHE A 107 -13.08 2.56 18.35
CA PHE A 107 -12.79 1.69 17.22
C PHE A 107 -11.71 0.68 17.61
N LEU A 108 -11.99 -0.61 17.47
CA LEU A 108 -10.95 -1.61 17.47
C LEU A 108 -10.31 -1.61 16.08
N VAL A 109 -9.01 -1.39 16.01
CA VAL A 109 -8.26 -1.35 14.77
C VAL A 109 -7.20 -2.44 14.73
N LEU A 110 -7.10 -3.12 13.60
CA LEU A 110 -6.07 -4.11 13.32
C LEU A 110 -5.24 -3.65 12.13
N PHE A 111 -3.93 -3.86 12.24
CA PHE A 111 -2.97 -3.58 11.19
C PHE A 111 -2.46 -4.90 10.62
N SER A 112 -2.74 -5.17 9.36
CA SER A 112 -2.22 -6.32 8.62
C SER A 112 -0.95 -5.90 7.84
N GLY A 113 -0.09 -6.87 7.54
CA GLY A 113 1.16 -6.58 6.82
C GLY A 113 2.36 -6.29 7.73
N LEU A 114 2.18 -6.39 9.05
CA LEU A 114 3.25 -6.12 10.04
C LEU A 114 4.04 -7.37 10.44
N SER A 115 3.73 -8.55 9.92
CA SER A 115 4.50 -9.77 10.21
C SER A 115 5.92 -9.66 9.64
N PRO A 116 6.94 -10.27 10.29
CA PRO A 116 8.32 -10.24 9.80
C PRO A 116 8.47 -10.77 8.37
N GLU A 117 7.68 -11.79 8.00
CA GLU A 117 7.71 -12.42 6.68
C GLU A 117 7.18 -11.46 5.60
N ILE A 118 6.07 -10.78 5.88
CA ILE A 118 5.50 -9.80 4.95
C ILE A 118 6.42 -8.59 4.81
N GLN A 119 7.03 -8.13 5.91
CA GLN A 119 8.01 -7.05 5.86
C GLN A 119 9.25 -7.44 5.06
N LEU A 120 9.75 -8.67 5.23
CA LEU A 120 10.87 -9.19 4.43
C LEU A 120 10.50 -9.20 2.95
N PHE A 121 9.30 -9.69 2.60
CA PHE A 121 8.81 -9.67 1.23
C PHE A 121 8.73 -8.24 0.66
N GLN A 122 8.17 -7.28 1.41
CA GLN A 122 8.10 -5.89 0.98
C GLN A 122 9.49 -5.27 0.79
N ASN A 123 10.45 -5.60 1.65
CA ASN A 123 11.82 -5.15 1.51
C ASN A 123 12.47 -5.72 0.24
N ILE A 124 12.33 -7.03 -0.02
CA ILE A 124 12.85 -7.66 -1.22
C ILE A 124 12.20 -7.07 -2.47
N ALA A 125 10.87 -6.94 -2.47
CA ALA A 125 10.15 -6.34 -3.59
C ALA A 125 10.56 -4.88 -3.84
N GLY A 126 10.87 -4.12 -2.78
CA GLY A 126 11.33 -2.73 -2.88
C GLY A 126 12.76 -2.56 -3.42
N GLU A 127 13.58 -3.62 -3.40
CA GLU A 127 14.94 -3.62 -3.96
C GLU A 127 14.97 -4.04 -5.45
N THR A 128 13.85 -4.52 -5.99
CA THR A 128 13.78 -4.91 -7.41
C THR A 128 13.75 -3.67 -8.31
N ALA A 129 14.31 -3.81 -9.52
CA ALA A 129 14.23 -2.79 -10.56
C ALA A 129 12.82 -2.71 -11.19
N ASP A 130 12.02 -3.78 -11.04
CA ASP A 130 10.68 -3.87 -11.58
C ASP A 130 9.67 -3.27 -10.60
N ASP A 131 8.68 -2.55 -11.14
CA ASP A 131 7.52 -2.14 -10.35
C ASP A 131 6.56 -3.32 -10.20
N ILE A 132 6.13 -3.58 -8.97
CA ILE A 132 5.21 -4.67 -8.65
C ILE A 132 3.92 -4.05 -8.10
N TYR A 133 2.80 -4.38 -8.74
CA TYR A 133 1.47 -3.95 -8.32
C TYR A 133 0.59 -5.16 -8.03
N VAL A 134 -0.21 -5.09 -6.96
CA VAL A 134 -1.32 -6.03 -6.73
C VAL A 134 -2.62 -5.25 -6.88
N ILE A 135 -3.49 -5.73 -7.75
CA ILE A 135 -4.71 -5.03 -8.15
C ILE A 135 -5.89 -5.98 -7.98
N ALA A 136 -6.93 -5.57 -7.26
CA ALA A 136 -8.17 -6.34 -7.12
C ALA A 136 -8.83 -6.50 -8.50
N SER A 137 -9.21 -7.74 -8.84
CA SER A 137 -9.67 -8.08 -10.19
C SER A 137 -10.98 -7.40 -10.58
N GLU A 138 -11.91 -7.28 -9.65
CA GLU A 138 -13.25 -6.73 -9.93
C GLU A 138 -13.31 -5.22 -9.73
N SER A 139 -12.65 -4.72 -8.68
CA SER A 139 -12.78 -3.32 -8.27
C SER A 139 -11.67 -2.41 -8.80
N TYR A 140 -10.60 -2.96 -9.35
CA TYR A 140 -9.39 -2.22 -9.76
C TYR A 140 -8.67 -1.49 -8.61
N ASP A 141 -9.00 -1.81 -7.37
CA ASP A 141 -8.32 -1.22 -6.22
C ASP A 141 -6.87 -1.69 -6.17
N LEU A 142 -5.98 -0.74 -5.96
CA LEU A 142 -4.57 -1.02 -5.81
C LEU A 142 -4.30 -1.50 -4.39
N LEU A 143 -4.04 -2.79 -4.23
CA LEU A 143 -3.86 -3.46 -2.95
C LEU A 143 -2.43 -3.41 -2.44
N TYR A 144 -1.45 -3.34 -3.37
CA TYR A 144 -0.03 -3.26 -3.07
C TYR A 144 0.75 -2.64 -4.22
N ALA A 145 1.85 -1.97 -3.89
CA ALA A 145 2.93 -1.66 -4.82
C ALA A 145 4.25 -1.58 -4.08
N ASN A 146 5.35 -1.93 -4.73
CA ASN A 146 6.68 -1.82 -4.15
C ASN A 146 7.28 -0.40 -4.21
N GLY A 147 6.56 0.54 -4.73
CA GLY A 147 6.86 1.96 -4.72
C GLY A 147 6.55 2.64 -6.05
N LEU A 148 5.95 3.83 -5.97
CA LEU A 148 5.84 4.74 -7.11
C LEU A 148 6.84 5.88 -6.89
N LYS A 149 7.73 6.06 -7.85
CA LYS A 149 8.52 7.29 -7.97
C LYS A 149 7.72 8.26 -8.84
N ARG A 150 7.07 9.26 -8.27
CA ARG A 150 6.65 10.41 -9.06
C ARG A 150 7.88 11.19 -9.51
N LYS A 151 7.87 11.62 -10.78
CA LYS A 151 8.95 12.44 -11.36
C LYS A 151 9.15 13.69 -10.48
N GLY A 152 10.29 13.77 -9.77
CA GLY A 152 10.65 14.92 -8.93
C GLY A 152 10.45 14.76 -7.42
N GLU A 153 9.90 13.64 -6.93
CA GLU A 153 9.77 13.37 -5.50
C GLU A 153 10.87 12.42 -5.02
N THR A 154 11.51 12.81 -3.91
CA THR A 154 12.55 12.00 -3.25
C THR A 154 11.96 10.90 -2.38
N GLU A 155 10.67 10.93 -2.07
CA GLU A 155 9.96 9.95 -1.26
C GLU A 155 8.95 9.17 -2.11
N LYS A 156 8.91 7.85 -1.90
CA LYS A 156 7.92 6.96 -2.51
C LYS A 156 6.57 7.24 -1.83
N THR A 157 5.69 7.97 -2.49
CA THR A 157 4.32 8.21 -2.03
C THR A 157 3.36 7.30 -2.80
N PHE A 158 2.49 6.63 -2.07
CA PHE A 158 1.50 5.76 -2.67
C PHE A 158 0.09 6.17 -2.22
N PRO A 159 -0.72 6.80 -3.08
CA PRO A 159 -2.13 7.02 -2.79
C PRO A 159 -2.89 5.71 -2.96
N SER A 160 -3.73 5.35 -2.00
CA SER A 160 -4.72 4.30 -2.18
C SER A 160 -5.79 4.76 -3.18
N GLY A 161 -6.31 3.84 -3.97
CA GLY A 161 -7.32 4.15 -4.98
C GLY A 161 -7.34 3.16 -6.13
N LYS A 162 -8.08 3.53 -7.17
CA LYS A 162 -8.13 2.73 -8.39
C LYS A 162 -6.80 2.76 -9.12
N CYS A 163 -6.31 1.61 -9.57
CA CYS A 163 -5.01 1.49 -10.23
C CYS A 163 -4.86 2.48 -11.41
N TYR A 164 -5.88 2.65 -12.23
CA TYR A 164 -5.87 3.56 -13.37
C TYR A 164 -5.76 5.03 -12.95
N ALA A 165 -6.35 5.41 -11.81
CA ALA A 165 -6.26 6.76 -11.29
C ALA A 165 -4.87 7.02 -10.69
N VAL A 166 -4.39 6.09 -9.89
CA VAL A 166 -3.12 6.21 -9.16
C VAL A 166 -1.92 6.11 -10.10
N LEU A 167 -1.91 5.10 -10.99
CA LEU A 167 -0.75 4.82 -11.85
C LEU A 167 -0.72 5.70 -13.10
N HIS A 168 -1.88 6.09 -13.62
CA HIS A 168 -2.00 6.74 -14.93
C HIS A 168 -2.80 8.04 -14.92
N GLY A 169 -3.30 8.49 -13.76
CA GLY A 169 -4.09 9.73 -13.65
C GLY A 169 -5.43 9.70 -14.42
N LYS A 170 -5.94 8.50 -14.73
CA LYS A 170 -7.18 8.32 -15.51
C LYS A 170 -8.40 8.22 -14.61
N THR A 171 -9.56 8.57 -15.15
CA THR A 171 -10.86 8.47 -14.47
C THR A 171 -11.60 7.16 -14.72
N SER A 172 -11.09 6.34 -15.66
CA SER A 172 -11.65 5.05 -16.07
C SER A 172 -10.54 4.04 -16.32
N PRO A 173 -10.84 2.72 -16.33
CA PRO A 173 -9.88 1.69 -16.65
C PRO A 173 -9.14 1.94 -17.95
N CYS A 174 -7.84 1.57 -18.01
CA CYS A 174 -6.99 1.82 -19.17
C CYS A 174 -7.43 0.96 -20.37
N GLU A 175 -7.47 1.53 -21.58
CA GLU A 175 -7.79 0.80 -22.81
C GLU A 175 -6.83 -0.36 -23.11
N PHE A 176 -5.56 -0.20 -22.73
CA PHE A 176 -4.51 -1.22 -22.87
C PHE A 176 -4.43 -2.18 -21.66
N CYS A 177 -5.46 -2.20 -20.80
CA CYS A 177 -5.43 -3.00 -19.60
C CYS A 177 -5.66 -4.49 -19.92
N SER A 178 -4.66 -5.32 -19.67
CA SER A 178 -4.77 -6.78 -19.81
C SER A 178 -5.86 -7.41 -18.92
N LEU A 179 -6.30 -6.70 -17.88
CA LEU A 179 -7.39 -7.15 -17.01
C LEU A 179 -8.78 -7.00 -17.66
N HIS A 180 -8.87 -6.23 -18.77
CA HIS A 180 -10.12 -6.00 -19.49
C HIS A 180 -10.40 -7.00 -20.61
N SER A 181 -9.34 -7.62 -21.15
CA SER A 181 -9.49 -8.45 -22.36
C SER A 181 -10.13 -9.81 -22.11
N GLY A 182 -10.35 -10.21 -20.85
CA GLY A 182 -10.90 -11.54 -20.54
C GLY A 182 -10.03 -12.70 -21.05
N GLU A 183 -8.92 -12.39 -21.70
CA GLU A 183 -7.94 -13.38 -22.12
C GLU A 183 -7.31 -13.95 -20.85
N SER A 184 -7.41 -15.27 -20.73
CA SER A 184 -6.91 -15.96 -19.54
C SER A 184 -5.45 -15.60 -19.33
N THR A 185 -5.19 -14.86 -18.25
CA THR A 185 -3.85 -14.41 -17.85
C THR A 185 -2.97 -15.55 -17.31
N GLN A 186 -3.30 -16.80 -17.69
CA GLN A 186 -2.47 -17.97 -17.41
C GLN A 186 -1.26 -18.08 -18.36
N SER A 187 -1.20 -17.24 -19.41
CA SER A 187 -0.03 -17.20 -20.27
C SER A 187 1.07 -16.37 -19.62
N GLU A 188 2.32 -16.86 -19.68
CA GLU A 188 3.52 -16.13 -19.29
C GLU A 188 3.84 -14.98 -20.27
N ASP A 189 2.85 -14.55 -21.06
CA ASP A 189 3.02 -13.60 -22.14
C ASP A 189 3.38 -12.21 -21.60
N ILE A 190 4.49 -11.71 -22.11
CA ILE A 190 4.95 -10.35 -21.84
C ILE A 190 4.23 -9.42 -22.81
N THR A 191 3.47 -8.48 -22.28
CA THR A 191 2.87 -7.40 -23.06
C THR A 191 3.79 -6.19 -23.05
N ILE A 192 4.10 -5.65 -24.25
CA ILE A 192 4.92 -4.45 -24.39
C ILE A 192 4.01 -3.31 -24.83
N TYR A 193 4.12 -2.16 -24.15
CA TYR A 193 3.40 -0.93 -24.53
C TYR A 193 4.27 0.31 -24.36
N GLU A 194 3.92 1.37 -25.08
CA GLU A 194 4.55 2.68 -24.94
C GLU A 194 3.64 3.65 -24.18
N LEU A 195 4.23 4.39 -23.25
CA LEU A 195 3.54 5.41 -22.48
C LEU A 195 4.53 6.56 -22.21
N ASP A 196 4.12 7.79 -22.53
CA ASP A 196 4.90 9.02 -22.31
C ASP A 196 6.34 8.95 -22.88
N GLY A 197 6.51 8.31 -24.04
CA GLY A 197 7.80 8.16 -24.70
C GLY A 197 8.73 7.13 -24.07
N ARG A 198 8.21 6.28 -23.18
CA ARG A 198 8.92 5.14 -22.59
C ARG A 198 8.27 3.84 -23.01
N THR A 199 9.07 2.80 -23.09
CA THR A 199 8.60 1.44 -23.41
C THR A 199 8.63 0.58 -22.17
N TYR A 200 7.50 -0.05 -21.87
CA TYR A 200 7.31 -0.91 -20.72
C TYR A 200 7.02 -2.34 -21.16
N ALA A 201 7.67 -3.29 -20.50
CA ALA A 201 7.32 -4.70 -20.56
C ALA A 201 6.53 -5.07 -19.31
N THR A 202 5.39 -5.73 -19.48
CA THR A 202 4.54 -6.13 -18.36
C THR A 202 4.17 -7.59 -18.40
N ARG A 203 4.04 -8.19 -17.23
CA ARG A 203 3.54 -9.53 -17.02
C ARG A 203 2.52 -9.50 -15.88
N SER A 204 1.41 -10.20 -16.04
CA SER A 204 0.37 -10.29 -15.02
C SER A 204 0.12 -11.75 -14.63
N ARG A 205 -0.19 -12.01 -13.37
CA ARG A 205 -0.57 -13.32 -12.84
C ARG A 205 -1.74 -13.18 -11.89
N GLU A 206 -2.68 -14.11 -11.98
CA GLU A 206 -3.76 -14.22 -11.00
C GLU A 206 -3.21 -14.64 -9.65
N THR A 207 -3.81 -14.11 -8.60
CA THR A 207 -3.48 -14.45 -7.21
C THR A 207 -4.70 -14.25 -6.32
N ASP A 208 -4.62 -14.78 -5.11
CA ASP A 208 -5.49 -14.40 -4.01
C ASP A 208 -4.72 -13.48 -3.06
N TRP A 209 -5.26 -12.33 -2.77
CA TRP A 209 -4.69 -11.39 -1.82
C TRP A 209 -5.59 -11.30 -0.57
N ASN A 210 -5.27 -12.13 0.44
CA ASN A 210 -6.05 -12.20 1.68
C ASN A 210 -7.55 -12.45 1.46
N GLY A 211 -7.90 -13.38 0.58
CA GLY A 211 -9.28 -13.70 0.23
C GLY A 211 -9.91 -12.79 -0.83
N THR A 212 -9.15 -11.86 -1.38
CA THR A 212 -9.60 -11.00 -2.49
C THR A 212 -8.96 -11.48 -3.79
N PRO A 213 -9.76 -11.88 -4.80
CA PRO A 213 -9.23 -12.18 -6.14
C PRO A 213 -8.49 -10.98 -6.71
N ALA A 214 -7.26 -11.18 -7.13
CA ALA A 214 -6.38 -10.10 -7.55
C ALA A 214 -5.42 -10.54 -8.65
N TYR A 215 -4.71 -9.57 -9.23
CA TYR A 215 -3.61 -9.79 -10.16
C TYR A 215 -2.33 -9.19 -9.59
N ILE A 216 -1.22 -9.93 -9.64
CA ILE A 216 0.12 -9.37 -9.48
C ILE A 216 0.58 -8.93 -10.87
N LYS A 217 0.92 -7.66 -11.01
CA LYS A 217 1.46 -7.09 -12.25
C LYS A 217 2.90 -6.66 -12.02
N TYR A 218 3.80 -7.15 -12.87
CA TYR A 218 5.20 -6.75 -12.92
C TYR A 218 5.36 -5.80 -14.11
N VAL A 219 6.00 -4.66 -13.88
CA VAL A 219 6.21 -3.61 -14.90
C VAL A 219 7.67 -3.22 -14.91
N ARG A 220 8.33 -3.37 -16.05
CA ARG A 220 9.71 -3.02 -16.27
C ARG A 220 9.83 -1.95 -17.34
N ASP A 221 10.54 -0.86 -17.04
CA ASP A 221 10.95 0.10 -18.05
C ASP A 221 12.13 -0.51 -18.85
N ILE A 222 11.89 -0.79 -20.13
CA ILE A 222 12.88 -1.38 -21.04
C ILE A 222 13.39 -0.38 -22.09
N THR A 223 13.14 0.91 -21.90
CA THR A 223 13.47 1.97 -22.85
C THR A 223 14.96 1.96 -23.18
N GLU A 224 15.80 2.03 -22.16
CA GLU A 224 17.26 2.05 -22.33
C GLU A 224 17.80 0.76 -22.96
N GLU A 225 17.25 -0.41 -22.57
CA GLU A 225 17.64 -1.70 -23.14
C GLU A 225 17.34 -1.76 -24.64
N LEU A 226 16.17 -1.27 -25.06
CA LEU A 226 15.78 -1.22 -26.47
C LEU A 226 16.61 -0.22 -27.28
N GLU A 227 16.90 0.94 -26.71
CA GLU A 227 17.76 1.94 -27.37
C GLU A 227 19.19 1.41 -27.57
N ALA A 228 19.75 0.81 -26.51
CA ALA A 228 21.07 0.19 -26.59
C ALA A 228 21.13 -0.94 -27.65
N ARG A 229 20.07 -1.76 -27.71
CA ARG A 229 19.95 -2.84 -28.70
C ARG A 229 19.84 -2.31 -30.12
N LYS A 230 19.06 -1.25 -30.34
CA LYS A 230 18.95 -0.56 -31.65
C LYS A 230 20.28 0.08 -32.06
N ALA A 231 20.98 0.71 -31.12
CA ALA A 231 22.29 1.31 -31.39
C ALA A 231 23.33 0.25 -31.77
N LYS A 232 23.36 -0.87 -31.06
CA LYS A 232 24.24 -2.00 -31.36
C LYS A 232 23.97 -2.59 -32.76
N ALA A 233 22.69 -2.84 -33.08
CA ALA A 233 22.30 -3.39 -34.38
C ALA A 233 22.67 -2.44 -35.54
N ARG A 234 22.60 -1.12 -35.35
CA ARG A 234 23.05 -0.15 -36.33
C ARG A 234 24.56 -0.22 -36.56
N LEU A 235 25.35 -0.36 -35.50
CA LEU A 235 26.80 -0.50 -35.61
C LEU A 235 27.20 -1.78 -36.35
N GLU A 236 26.49 -2.89 -36.09
CA GLU A 236 26.79 -4.18 -36.80
C GLU A 236 26.45 -4.17 -38.28
N GLN A 237 25.63 -3.23 -38.77
CA GLN A 237 25.34 -3.05 -40.20
C GLN A 237 26.44 -2.28 -40.97
N TYR A 238 27.36 -1.64 -40.25
CA TYR A 238 28.46 -0.85 -40.86
C TYR A 238 29.78 -1.62 -40.93
N PHE A 239 29.83 -2.85 -40.44
CA PHE A 239 30.99 -3.73 -40.52
C PHE A 239 30.64 -5.03 -41.26
#